data_5240b7e3b569826cac2cf7da1d86807e
#
_entry.id   5240b7e3b569826cac2cf7da1d86807e
#
_cell.length_a   1.000
_cell.length_b   1.000
_cell.length_c   1.000
_cell.angle_alpha   90.00
_cell.angle_beta   90.00
_cell.angle_gamma   90.00
#
_symmetry.space_group_name_H-M   'P 1'
#
loop_
_entity.id
_entity.type
_entity.pdbx_description
1 polymer ?
#
loop_
_entity_poly.entity_id
_entity_poly.type
_entity_poly.pdbx_seq_one_letter_code
_entity_poly.pdbx_strand_id
1 'polypeptide(L)'
;GKEFGLRLIGSHALMSLRLEKSFPSWGLDLSADYFPDESGMGRFVALDKGDFIGRDAVLAQKENGPREKIATFVVDVDNADAYSGEPIYCEGELAGYVTSGGFGYRAEKSLAIGYLSPQYHSPGNKFEIEILGQMYGAEKIDGPVYDPTGSKMKA
;
A
#
# COMPACT_ATOMS: atom_id res chain seq x y z
N GLY A 1 -12.09 -7.96 -30.32
CA GLY A 1 -10.99 -8.13 -29.37
C GLY A 1 -10.28 -9.47 -29.48
N LYS A 2 -11.01 -10.60 -29.72
CA LYS A 2 -10.38 -11.94 -29.82
C LYS A 2 -9.33 -12.03 -30.91
N GLU A 3 -9.55 -11.39 -32.04
CA GLU A 3 -8.63 -11.28 -33.19
C GLU A 3 -7.30 -10.63 -32.86
N PHE A 4 -7.28 -9.79 -31.77
CA PHE A 4 -6.08 -9.15 -31.24
C PHE A 4 -5.53 -9.85 -29.99
N GLY A 5 -5.98 -11.07 -29.71
CA GLY A 5 -5.50 -11.86 -28.55
C GLY A 5 -6.04 -11.38 -27.20
N LEU A 6 -7.12 -10.58 -27.17
CA LEU A 6 -7.75 -10.13 -25.93
C LEU A 6 -8.22 -11.32 -25.10
N ARG A 7 -7.89 -11.30 -23.82
CA ARG A 7 -8.34 -12.28 -22.82
C ARG A 7 -9.04 -11.57 -21.66
N LEU A 8 -10.07 -12.21 -21.13
CA LEU A 8 -10.75 -11.72 -19.93
C LEU A 8 -9.89 -12.00 -18.70
N ILE A 9 -9.92 -11.06 -17.74
CA ILE A 9 -9.27 -11.17 -16.44
C ILE A 9 -10.31 -10.95 -15.35
N GLY A 10 -10.24 -11.73 -14.28
CA GLY A 10 -11.10 -11.56 -13.11
C GLY A 10 -10.55 -10.54 -12.11
N SER A 11 -11.43 -10.00 -11.24
CA SER A 11 -11.08 -9.01 -10.23
C SER A 11 -10.03 -9.52 -9.23
N HIS A 12 -10.09 -10.79 -8.81
CA HIS A 12 -9.08 -11.37 -7.92
C HIS A 12 -7.68 -11.38 -8.55
N ALA A 13 -7.57 -11.73 -9.85
CA ALA A 13 -6.28 -11.67 -10.54
C ALA A 13 -5.76 -10.22 -10.62
N LEU A 14 -6.65 -9.25 -10.87
CA LEU A 14 -6.27 -7.82 -10.86
C LEU A 14 -5.78 -7.39 -9.46
N MET A 15 -6.45 -7.84 -8.39
CA MET A 15 -6.04 -7.53 -7.01
C MET A 15 -4.66 -8.10 -6.68
N SER A 16 -4.36 -9.35 -7.05
CA SER A 16 -3.04 -9.93 -6.90
C SER A 16 -1.97 -9.13 -7.66
N LEU A 17 -2.20 -8.85 -8.93
CA LEU A 17 -1.24 -8.11 -9.76
C LEU A 17 -0.93 -6.70 -9.25
N ARG A 18 -1.94 -5.96 -8.75
CA ARG A 18 -1.72 -4.61 -8.23
C ARG A 18 -0.94 -4.61 -6.90
N LEU A 19 -1.20 -5.63 -6.02
CA LEU A 19 -0.47 -5.80 -4.76
C LEU A 19 1.02 -6.04 -5.03
N GLU A 20 1.36 -6.91 -5.98
CA GLU A 20 2.74 -7.18 -6.39
C GLU A 20 3.48 -5.93 -6.90
N LYS A 21 2.73 -4.95 -7.42
CA LYS A 21 3.24 -3.65 -7.86
C LYS A 21 3.15 -2.57 -6.80
N SER A 22 2.69 -2.88 -5.59
CA SER A 22 2.41 -1.90 -4.54
C SER A 22 1.52 -0.76 -5.02
N PHE A 23 0.57 -1.05 -5.91
CA PHE A 23 -0.37 -0.06 -6.44
C PHE A 23 -1.59 0.03 -5.53
N PRO A 24 -1.79 1.15 -4.86
CA PRO A 24 -2.96 1.35 -4.01
C PRO A 24 -4.23 1.44 -4.86
N SER A 25 -5.32 0.90 -4.32
CA SER A 25 -6.64 0.86 -4.97
C SER A 25 -7.57 1.90 -4.37
N TRP A 26 -8.31 2.62 -5.22
CA TRP A 26 -9.36 3.52 -4.76
C TRP A 26 -10.50 2.76 -4.08
N GLY A 27 -10.94 3.28 -2.95
CA GLY A 27 -11.98 2.67 -2.13
C GLY A 27 -11.49 1.61 -1.15
N LEU A 28 -10.22 1.18 -1.26
CA LEU A 28 -9.56 0.31 -0.29
C LEU A 28 -8.41 1.06 0.39
N ASP A 29 -7.36 1.36 -0.38
CA ASP A 29 -6.15 1.99 0.13
C ASP A 29 -6.19 3.51 -0.01
N LEU A 30 -6.96 4.02 -0.96
CA LEU A 30 -7.13 5.43 -1.24
C LEU A 30 -8.58 5.83 -1.01
N SER A 31 -8.78 6.93 -0.28
CA SER A 31 -10.09 7.57 -0.08
C SER A 31 -9.92 9.08 0.05
N ALA A 32 -11.04 9.80 0.22
CA ALA A 32 -11.02 11.22 0.49
C ALA A 32 -10.56 11.57 1.93
N ASP A 33 -10.33 10.56 2.78
CA ASP A 33 -9.91 10.76 4.17
C ASP A 33 -8.40 10.99 4.30
N TYR A 34 -7.62 10.65 3.25
CA TYR A 34 -6.17 10.77 3.23
C TYR A 34 -5.70 11.93 2.36
N PHE A 35 -4.72 12.65 2.85
CA PHE A 35 -3.98 13.59 2.03
C PHE A 35 -3.08 12.87 1.01
N PRO A 36 -2.76 13.53 -0.12
CA PRO A 36 -1.90 12.92 -1.15
C PRO A 36 -0.54 12.44 -0.63
N ASP A 37 0.08 13.16 0.31
CA ASP A 37 1.38 12.75 0.89
C ASP A 37 1.25 11.54 1.83
N GLU A 38 0.11 11.38 2.50
CA GLU A 38 -0.18 10.23 3.35
C GLU A 38 -0.32 8.95 2.51
N SER A 39 -0.97 9.06 1.36
CA SER A 39 -1.24 7.93 0.45
C SER A 39 -0.16 7.68 -0.61
N GLY A 40 0.99 8.38 -0.54
CA GLY A 40 2.07 8.25 -1.51
C GLY A 40 1.79 8.88 -2.88
N MET A 41 0.68 9.65 -2.98
CA MET A 41 0.26 10.33 -4.22
C MET A 41 0.78 11.77 -4.33
N GLY A 42 1.52 12.28 -3.35
CA GLY A 42 2.04 13.65 -3.31
C GLY A 42 2.83 14.05 -4.55
N ARG A 43 3.54 13.10 -5.17
CA ARG A 43 4.29 13.32 -6.43
C ARG A 43 3.42 13.75 -7.62
N PHE A 44 2.13 13.51 -7.57
CA PHE A 44 1.18 13.90 -8.62
C PHE A 44 0.55 15.28 -8.39
N VAL A 45 0.86 15.92 -7.25
CA VAL A 45 0.35 17.25 -6.91
C VAL A 45 1.40 18.31 -7.24
N ALA A 46 1.21 19.03 -8.36
CA ALA A 46 2.07 20.13 -8.77
C ALA A 46 1.69 21.41 -8.00
N LEU A 47 2.38 21.68 -6.90
CA LEU A 47 2.11 22.85 -6.04
C LEU A 47 2.58 24.18 -6.66
N ASP A 48 3.43 24.13 -7.67
CA ASP A 48 4.01 25.25 -8.42
C ASP A 48 3.19 25.70 -9.63
N LYS A 49 2.12 24.96 -9.99
CA LYS A 49 1.29 25.27 -11.18
C LYS A 49 0.35 26.48 -11.01
N GLY A 50 0.41 27.20 -9.91
CA GLY A 50 -0.50 28.27 -9.54
C GLY A 50 -1.60 27.82 -8.59
N ASP A 51 -2.68 28.58 -8.48
CA ASP A 51 -3.77 28.30 -7.54
C ASP A 51 -4.72 27.23 -8.04
N PHE A 52 -5.21 26.38 -7.12
CA PHE A 52 -6.22 25.35 -7.37
C PHE A 52 -6.95 24.98 -6.06
N ILE A 53 -8.16 24.43 -6.19
CA ILE A 53 -8.97 24.01 -5.03
C ILE A 53 -8.20 22.95 -4.22
N GLY A 54 -8.00 23.23 -2.92
CA GLY A 54 -7.29 22.35 -1.98
C GLY A 54 -5.78 22.58 -1.88
N ARG A 55 -5.20 23.52 -2.64
CA ARG A 55 -3.76 23.83 -2.58
C ARG A 55 -3.31 24.20 -1.17
N ASP A 56 -4.01 25.13 -0.51
CA ASP A 56 -3.67 25.60 0.82
C ASP A 56 -3.78 24.49 1.88
N ALA A 57 -4.79 23.60 1.73
CA ALA A 57 -4.93 22.43 2.61
C ALA A 57 -3.76 21.47 2.49
N VAL A 58 -3.26 21.22 1.28
CA VAL A 58 -2.08 20.36 1.06
C VAL A 58 -0.81 21.03 1.60
N LEU A 59 -0.65 22.35 1.46
CA LEU A 59 0.47 23.07 2.02
C LEU A 59 0.47 23.01 3.55
N ALA A 60 -0.67 23.28 4.17
CA ALA A 60 -0.82 23.18 5.63
C ALA A 60 -0.54 21.77 6.15
N GLN A 61 -1.01 20.73 5.42
CA GLN A 61 -0.71 19.35 5.79
C GLN A 61 0.79 19.04 5.68
N LYS A 62 1.50 19.57 4.68
CA LYS A 62 2.96 19.40 4.56
C LYS A 62 3.72 20.06 5.72
N GLU A 63 3.28 21.22 6.18
CA GLU A 63 3.88 21.92 7.32
C GLU A 63 3.65 21.16 8.64
N ASN A 64 2.45 20.61 8.84
CA ASN A 64 2.11 19.86 10.05
C ASN A 64 2.63 18.42 10.06
N GLY A 65 3.03 17.91 8.90
CA GLY A 65 3.39 16.52 8.68
C GLY A 65 2.18 15.60 8.51
N PRO A 66 2.38 14.37 8.02
CA PRO A 66 1.31 13.39 7.83
C PRO A 66 0.85 12.81 9.16
N ARG A 67 -0.44 12.51 9.29
CA ARG A 67 -1.01 11.77 10.44
C ARG A 67 -0.62 10.29 10.39
N GLU A 68 -0.55 9.76 9.19
CA GLU A 68 -0.21 8.38 8.89
C GLU A 68 0.36 8.29 7.46
N LYS A 69 1.05 7.21 7.13
CA LYS A 69 1.60 7.01 5.79
C LYS A 69 1.35 5.59 5.32
N ILE A 70 1.05 5.47 4.04
CA ILE A 70 0.89 4.18 3.37
C ILE A 70 2.22 3.40 3.37
N ALA A 71 2.12 2.10 3.58
CA ALA A 71 3.24 1.16 3.53
C ALA A 71 2.80 -0.15 2.88
N THR A 72 3.75 -0.86 2.28
CA THR A 72 3.55 -2.21 1.76
C THR A 72 4.37 -3.20 2.57
N PHE A 73 3.81 -4.39 2.78
CA PHE A 73 4.42 -5.46 3.58
C PHE A 73 4.45 -6.77 2.80
N VAL A 74 5.50 -7.53 3.02
CA VAL A 74 5.53 -8.99 2.82
C VAL A 74 5.19 -9.62 4.16
N VAL A 75 4.22 -10.53 4.18
CA VAL A 75 3.73 -11.17 5.39
C VAL A 75 4.13 -12.65 5.38
N ASP A 76 4.64 -13.13 6.50
CA ASP A 76 5.06 -14.52 6.68
C ASP A 76 3.86 -15.39 7.08
N VAL A 77 2.99 -15.64 6.11
CA VAL A 77 1.76 -16.43 6.28
C VAL A 77 1.51 -17.30 5.05
N ASP A 78 1.17 -18.57 5.27
CA ASP A 78 0.99 -19.56 4.20
C ASP A 78 -0.48 -19.81 3.82
N ASN A 79 -1.40 -19.63 4.76
CA ASN A 79 -2.78 -20.15 4.63
C ASN A 79 -3.88 -19.12 4.87
N ALA A 80 -3.52 -17.85 4.95
CA ALA A 80 -4.46 -16.74 5.10
C ALA A 80 -3.95 -15.51 4.37
N ASP A 81 -4.85 -14.62 3.98
CA ASP A 81 -4.51 -13.29 3.48
C ASP A 81 -4.86 -12.24 4.53
N ALA A 82 -4.03 -11.20 4.63
CA ALA A 82 -4.37 -10.03 5.44
C ALA A 82 -5.61 -9.33 4.89
N TYR A 83 -6.46 -8.84 5.76
CA TYR A 83 -7.72 -8.20 5.39
C TYR A 83 -7.81 -6.76 5.93
N SER A 84 -8.68 -5.96 5.31
CA SER A 84 -8.89 -4.57 5.72
C SER A 84 -9.37 -4.47 7.18
N GLY A 85 -8.73 -3.58 7.94
CA GLY A 85 -9.01 -3.32 9.35
C GLY A 85 -8.17 -4.15 10.32
N GLU A 86 -7.40 -5.13 9.87
CA GLU A 86 -6.51 -5.90 10.73
C GLU A 86 -5.35 -5.03 11.25
N PRO A 87 -5.01 -5.13 12.55
CA PRO A 87 -4.01 -4.27 13.16
C PRO A 87 -2.58 -4.67 12.77
N ILE A 88 -1.74 -3.65 12.63
CA ILE A 88 -0.30 -3.78 12.41
C ILE A 88 0.39 -3.35 13.69
N TYR A 89 1.25 -4.20 14.24
CA TYR A 89 2.05 -3.91 15.41
C TYR A 89 3.53 -3.72 15.04
N CYS A 90 4.20 -2.88 15.81
CA CYS A 90 5.65 -2.70 15.76
C CYS A 90 6.19 -2.90 17.18
N GLU A 91 7.01 -3.93 17.37
CA GLU A 91 7.57 -4.26 18.71
C GLU A 91 6.51 -4.38 19.82
N GLY A 92 5.33 -4.89 19.47
CA GLY A 92 4.19 -5.07 20.39
C GLY A 92 3.28 -3.86 20.55
N GLU A 93 3.61 -2.71 19.99
CA GLU A 93 2.79 -1.50 20.03
C GLU A 93 1.94 -1.38 18.75
N LEU A 94 0.70 -0.92 18.88
CA LEU A 94 -0.18 -0.68 17.71
C LEU A 94 0.42 0.42 16.83
N ALA A 95 0.86 0.04 15.65
CA ALA A 95 1.53 0.92 14.70
C ALA A 95 0.60 1.45 13.59
N GLY A 96 -0.45 0.69 13.27
CA GLY A 96 -1.35 1.04 12.17
C GLY A 96 -2.34 -0.08 11.85
N TYR A 97 -2.82 -0.10 10.62
CA TYR A 97 -3.84 -1.05 10.16
C TYR A 97 -3.69 -1.37 8.67
N VAL A 98 -4.14 -2.56 8.31
CA VAL A 98 -4.18 -3.05 6.92
C VAL A 98 -5.38 -2.41 6.20
N THR A 99 -5.18 -2.01 4.95
CA THR A 99 -6.26 -1.58 4.05
C THR A 99 -6.60 -2.63 3.00
N SER A 100 -5.60 -3.39 2.58
CA SER A 100 -5.81 -4.51 1.65
C SER A 100 -4.66 -5.51 1.73
N GLY A 101 -4.97 -6.76 1.43
CA GLY A 101 -3.98 -7.83 1.37
C GLY A 101 -4.38 -8.92 0.38
N GLY A 102 -3.48 -9.87 0.17
CA GLY A 102 -3.68 -11.02 -0.69
C GLY A 102 -2.39 -11.64 -1.19
N PHE A 103 -2.50 -12.82 -1.77
CA PHE A 103 -1.35 -13.54 -2.30
C PHE A 103 -0.94 -13.03 -3.68
N GLY A 104 0.33 -12.71 -3.83
CA GLY A 104 0.98 -12.34 -5.07
C GLY A 104 1.49 -13.59 -5.80
N TYR A 105 0.71 -14.11 -6.73
CA TYR A 105 1.01 -15.38 -7.41
C TYR A 105 2.26 -15.36 -8.27
N ARG A 106 2.69 -14.20 -8.74
CA ARG A 106 3.91 -14.06 -9.54
C ARG A 106 5.15 -13.94 -8.67
N ALA A 107 5.02 -13.29 -7.54
CA ALA A 107 6.08 -13.11 -6.55
C ALA A 107 6.15 -14.26 -5.53
N GLU A 108 5.09 -15.09 -5.48
CA GLU A 108 4.92 -16.19 -4.51
C GLU A 108 5.05 -15.71 -3.06
N LYS A 109 4.38 -14.58 -2.76
CA LYS A 109 4.43 -13.94 -1.44
C LYS A 109 3.05 -13.46 -1.02
N SER A 110 2.74 -13.59 0.27
CA SER A 110 1.61 -12.90 0.87
C SER A 110 1.97 -11.43 1.07
N LEU A 111 1.08 -10.53 0.67
CA LEU A 111 1.30 -9.10 0.63
C LEU A 111 0.18 -8.36 1.34
N ALA A 112 0.53 -7.25 2.00
CA ALA A 112 -0.44 -6.33 2.56
C ALA A 112 -0.07 -4.88 2.25
N ILE A 113 -1.08 -4.04 2.11
CA ILE A 113 -0.95 -2.58 2.11
C ILE A 113 -1.70 -2.06 3.33
N GLY A 114 -1.16 -1.07 4.00
CA GLY A 114 -1.77 -0.48 5.18
C GLY A 114 -1.21 0.92 5.47
N TYR A 115 -1.72 1.53 6.51
CA TYR A 115 -1.22 2.81 7.01
C TYR A 115 -0.52 2.63 8.35
N LEU A 116 0.58 3.33 8.52
CA LEU A 116 1.36 3.39 9.74
C LEU A 116 1.44 4.81 10.26
N SER A 117 1.44 4.96 11.58
CA SER A 117 1.84 6.23 12.22
C SER A 117 3.28 6.59 11.83
N PRO A 118 3.59 7.88 11.62
CA PRO A 118 4.87 8.31 11.03
C PRO A 118 6.12 7.82 11.73
N GLN A 119 6.07 7.68 13.06
CA GLN A 119 7.21 7.21 13.88
C GLN A 119 7.67 5.79 13.52
N TYR A 120 6.77 4.96 12.96
CA TYR A 120 7.07 3.56 12.61
C TYR A 120 7.59 3.39 11.18
N HIS A 121 7.79 4.47 10.41
CA HIS A 121 8.31 4.39 9.04
C HIS A 121 9.83 4.20 8.95
N SER A 122 10.54 4.30 10.07
CA SER A 122 12.00 4.13 10.12
C SER A 122 12.44 2.76 9.62
N PRO A 123 13.59 2.65 8.93
CA PRO A 123 14.16 1.37 8.56
C PRO A 123 14.52 0.53 9.80
N GLY A 124 14.40 -0.79 9.68
CA GLY A 124 14.80 -1.73 10.72
C GLY A 124 13.73 -2.08 11.75
N ASN A 125 12.57 -1.44 11.71
CA ASN A 125 11.44 -1.80 12.54
C ASN A 125 10.94 -3.21 12.19
N LYS A 126 10.58 -3.98 13.22
CA LYS A 126 9.98 -5.31 13.08
C LYS A 126 8.49 -5.18 13.25
N PHE A 127 7.76 -5.67 12.26
CA PHE A 127 6.31 -5.61 12.27
C PHE A 127 5.69 -6.99 12.41
N GLU A 128 4.49 -7.01 12.96
CA GLU A 128 3.60 -8.15 12.97
C GLU A 128 2.21 -7.68 12.56
N ILE A 129 1.49 -8.54 11.84
CA ILE A 129 0.09 -8.29 11.47
C ILE A 129 -0.75 -9.38 12.13
N GLU A 130 -1.81 -8.97 12.83
CA GLU A 130 -2.77 -9.89 13.41
C GLU A 130 -3.80 -10.26 12.34
N ILE A 131 -3.71 -11.49 11.83
CA ILE A 131 -4.63 -12.02 10.81
C ILE A 131 -5.50 -13.08 11.48
N LEU A 132 -6.83 -12.87 11.46
CA LEU A 132 -7.80 -13.78 12.08
C LEU A 132 -7.47 -14.14 13.55
N GLY A 133 -6.92 -13.17 14.31
CA GLY A 133 -6.57 -13.34 15.72
C GLY A 133 -5.23 -14.07 15.97
N GLN A 134 -4.40 -14.23 14.94
CA GLN A 134 -3.05 -14.78 15.05
C GLN A 134 -2.01 -13.79 14.55
N MET A 135 -0.87 -13.71 15.23
CA MET A 135 0.22 -12.80 14.88
C MET A 135 1.14 -13.45 13.86
N TYR A 136 1.41 -12.72 12.78
CA TYR A 136 2.34 -13.13 11.72
C TYR A 136 3.40 -12.05 11.50
N GLY A 137 4.64 -12.47 11.37
CA GLY A 137 5.75 -11.55 11.05
C GLY A 137 5.52 -10.85 9.72
N ALA A 138 5.86 -9.55 9.66
CA ALA A 138 5.71 -8.76 8.46
C ALA A 138 6.94 -7.87 8.23
N GLU A 139 7.40 -7.84 6.99
CA GLU A 139 8.51 -6.99 6.54
C GLU A 139 7.97 -5.82 5.73
N LYS A 140 8.20 -4.59 6.21
CA LYS A 140 7.92 -3.38 5.42
C LYS A 140 8.92 -3.28 4.27
N ILE A 141 8.41 -3.13 3.05
CA ILE A 141 9.24 -3.06 1.84
C ILE A 141 9.20 -1.67 1.20
N ASP A 142 10.34 -1.28 0.62
CA ASP A 142 10.49 -0.04 -0.13
C ASP A 142 10.34 -0.30 -1.64
N GLY A 143 9.10 -0.33 -2.10
CA GLY A 143 8.76 -0.57 -3.50
C GLY A 143 8.16 -1.95 -3.77
N PRO A 144 7.82 -2.23 -5.03
CA PRO A 144 7.08 -3.44 -5.40
C PRO A 144 7.96 -4.68 -5.43
N VAL A 145 7.38 -5.84 -5.03
CA VAL A 145 8.06 -7.15 -5.10
C VAL A 145 8.23 -7.66 -6.53
N TYR A 146 7.40 -7.18 -7.46
CA TYR A 146 7.48 -7.57 -8.87
C TYR A 146 7.83 -6.37 -9.75
N ASP A 147 8.84 -6.53 -10.62
CA ASP A 147 9.31 -5.53 -11.58
C ASP A 147 9.47 -4.13 -10.92
N PRO A 148 10.35 -3.98 -9.91
CA PRO A 148 10.46 -2.77 -9.10
C PRO A 148 10.82 -1.52 -9.91
N THR A 149 11.52 -1.67 -11.02
CA THR A 149 11.90 -0.56 -11.92
C THR A 149 10.80 -0.22 -12.93
N GLY A 150 9.76 -1.05 -13.05
CA GLY A 150 8.72 -0.90 -14.06
C GLY A 150 9.21 -1.15 -15.49
N SER A 151 10.33 -1.83 -15.69
CA SER A 151 10.94 -2.04 -16.99
C SER A 151 10.05 -2.85 -17.93
N LYS A 152 9.32 -3.82 -17.40
CA LYS A 152 8.36 -4.65 -18.18
C LYS A 152 7.11 -3.90 -18.60
N MET A 153 6.77 -2.82 -17.89
CA MET A 153 5.61 -1.98 -18.25
C MET A 153 5.96 -0.92 -19.29
N LYS A 154 7.27 -0.67 -19.49
CA LYS A 154 7.78 0.34 -20.42
C LYS A 154 8.38 -0.25 -21.67
N ALA A 155 8.38 -1.59 -21.79
CA ALA A 155 8.93 -2.33 -22.92
C ALA A 155 7.99 -2.30 -24.14
#